data_ec885ff8b2c5f608701aa62f074a2215
#
_entry.id   ec885ff8b2c5f608701aa62f074a2215
#
_cell.length_a   1.000
_cell.length_b   1.000
_cell.length_c   1.000
_cell.angle_alpha   90.00
_cell.angle_beta   90.00
_cell.angle_gamma   90.00
#
_symmetry.space_group_name_H-M   'P 1'
#
loop_
_entity.id
_entity.type
_entity.pdbx_description
1 polymer ?
#
loop_
_entity_poly.entity_id
_entity_poly.type
_entity_poly.pdbx_seq_one_letter_code
_entity_poly.pdbx_strand_id
1 'polypeptide(L)'
;MNNYVTEAINLKSYNLNDADKIIVMYSKENGLIKGVAKGIKKPKSKLGARMDLLVANTLQLLKGRSMDTIIQAQTVNHFRKTREDMDKLMLSSYISEVVMNFGEGSESASEEIYELLYKALNRIANSVEKKDMLIAAIKFQLKMLLIMGFCVELDSCLCCREQVLDEEMYFSSSMGGIICKECNEHLGVKLKMHNNIRDFLQAMLQFDFDFESEYDKKATEKVCQVCFDLLDEYIKTHTNKRQKSVKLIKEMAGV
;
A
#
# COMPACT_ATOMS: atom_id res chain seq x y z
N MET A 1 7.84 -22.39 -25.98
CA MET A 1 8.13 -21.56 -24.78
C MET A 1 7.30 -20.30 -24.89
N ASN A 2 6.40 -20.03 -23.92
CA ASN A 2 5.50 -18.86 -24.01
C ASN A 2 6.20 -17.64 -23.40
N ASN A 3 6.60 -16.71 -24.28
CA ASN A 3 7.02 -15.37 -23.87
C ASN A 3 5.79 -14.49 -23.74
N TYR A 4 5.80 -13.58 -22.76
CA TYR A 4 4.79 -12.55 -22.61
C TYR A 4 5.42 -11.22 -22.20
N VAL A 5 4.69 -10.13 -22.41
CA VAL A 5 5.09 -8.78 -22.03
C VAL A 5 4.07 -8.26 -21.03
N THR A 6 4.52 -7.58 -19.98
CA THR A 6 3.68 -6.97 -18.97
C THR A 6 4.36 -5.75 -18.38
N GLU A 7 3.58 -4.79 -17.90
CA GLU A 7 4.08 -3.76 -16.99
C GLU A 7 4.11 -4.31 -15.57
N ALA A 8 5.20 -4.05 -14.84
CA ALA A 8 5.33 -4.50 -13.45
C ALA A 8 6.17 -3.55 -12.61
N ILE A 9 5.87 -3.50 -11.31
CA ILE A 9 6.63 -2.75 -10.30
C ILE A 9 7.39 -3.74 -9.42
N ASN A 10 8.68 -3.52 -9.25
CA ASN A 10 9.54 -4.36 -8.41
C ASN A 10 9.24 -4.08 -6.93
N LEU A 11 8.79 -5.10 -6.19
CA LEU A 11 8.42 -4.96 -4.77
C LEU A 11 9.51 -5.47 -3.83
N LYS A 12 10.23 -6.52 -4.22
CA LYS A 12 11.27 -7.14 -3.39
C LYS A 12 12.26 -7.93 -4.21
N SER A 13 13.48 -8.09 -3.70
CA SER A 13 14.49 -8.94 -4.34
C SER A 13 15.18 -9.86 -3.34
N TYR A 14 15.55 -11.04 -3.80
CA TYR A 14 16.32 -12.03 -3.05
C TYR A 14 17.54 -12.49 -3.86
N ASN A 15 18.64 -12.77 -3.19
CA ASN A 15 19.77 -13.42 -3.84
C ASN A 15 19.42 -14.89 -4.12
N LEU A 16 19.58 -15.33 -5.36
CA LEU A 16 19.39 -16.73 -5.73
C LEU A 16 20.74 -17.47 -5.70
N ASN A 17 21.77 -16.85 -6.26
CA ASN A 17 23.15 -17.33 -6.26
C ASN A 17 24.11 -16.13 -6.39
N ASP A 18 25.39 -16.37 -6.71
CA ASP A 18 26.41 -15.33 -6.84
C ASP A 18 26.15 -14.35 -7.99
N ALA A 19 25.42 -14.75 -9.04
CA ALA A 19 25.17 -13.94 -10.21
C ALA A 19 23.71 -13.47 -10.36
N ASP A 20 22.75 -14.20 -9.78
CA ASP A 20 21.33 -14.05 -10.09
C ASP A 20 20.53 -13.57 -8.87
N LYS A 21 19.39 -12.94 -9.14
CA LYS A 21 18.38 -12.57 -8.13
C LYS A 21 17.00 -13.07 -8.53
N ILE A 22 16.17 -13.35 -7.53
CA ILE A 22 14.72 -13.46 -7.68
C ILE A 22 14.12 -12.08 -7.38
N ILE A 23 13.29 -11.58 -8.30
CA ILE A 23 12.56 -10.34 -8.17
C ILE A 23 11.09 -10.69 -7.96
N VAL A 24 10.49 -10.20 -6.88
CA VAL A 24 9.06 -10.21 -6.65
C VAL A 24 8.50 -8.92 -7.22
N MET A 25 7.51 -9.01 -8.08
CA MET A 25 6.93 -7.88 -8.81
C MET A 25 5.41 -7.96 -8.77
N TYR A 26 4.76 -6.81 -8.83
CA TYR A 26 3.34 -6.75 -9.09
C TYR A 26 3.12 -6.32 -10.53
N SER A 27 2.49 -7.19 -11.32
CA SER A 27 2.26 -6.96 -12.74
C SER A 27 0.81 -6.58 -13.02
N LYS A 28 0.61 -5.81 -14.08
CA LYS A 28 -0.69 -5.25 -14.45
C LYS A 28 -1.70 -6.35 -14.79
N GLU A 29 -1.28 -7.36 -15.54
CA GLU A 29 -2.18 -8.40 -16.05
C GLU A 29 -2.19 -9.68 -15.21
N ASN A 30 -1.11 -9.96 -14.45
CA ASN A 30 -0.94 -11.24 -13.76
C ASN A 30 -0.79 -11.11 -12.24
N GLY A 31 -1.02 -9.92 -11.67
CA GLY A 31 -0.88 -9.69 -10.24
C GLY A 31 0.55 -9.95 -9.73
N LEU A 32 0.67 -10.64 -8.60
CA LEU A 32 1.95 -10.91 -7.95
C LEU A 32 2.72 -12.02 -8.68
N ILE A 33 3.86 -11.68 -9.28
CA ILE A 33 4.72 -12.61 -10.02
C ILE A 33 6.14 -12.65 -9.45
N LYS A 34 6.84 -13.76 -9.70
CA LYS A 34 8.26 -13.93 -9.34
C LYS A 34 9.07 -14.25 -10.60
N GLY A 35 10.12 -13.47 -10.83
CA GLY A 35 10.99 -13.64 -11.97
C GLY A 35 12.46 -13.74 -11.59
N VAL A 36 13.20 -14.63 -12.28
CA VAL A 36 14.66 -14.78 -12.12
C VAL A 36 15.35 -13.80 -13.05
N ALA A 37 16.14 -12.89 -12.50
CA ALA A 37 17.01 -11.97 -13.20
C ALA A 37 18.42 -12.59 -13.30
N LYS A 38 18.69 -13.30 -14.41
CA LYS A 38 19.97 -13.99 -14.62
C LYS A 38 21.11 -13.01 -14.87
N GLY A 39 22.24 -13.24 -14.22
CA GLY A 39 23.46 -12.42 -14.39
C GLY A 39 23.32 -10.98 -13.95
N ILE A 40 22.32 -10.64 -13.14
CA ILE A 40 22.04 -9.26 -12.71
C ILE A 40 23.20 -8.62 -11.94
N LYS A 41 23.96 -9.41 -11.17
CA LYS A 41 25.10 -8.92 -10.39
C LYS A 41 26.38 -8.74 -11.22
N LYS A 42 26.39 -9.12 -12.49
CA LYS A 42 27.55 -8.93 -13.38
C LYS A 42 27.69 -7.44 -13.73
N PRO A 43 28.93 -6.89 -13.81
CA PRO A 43 29.14 -5.45 -14.06
C PRO A 43 28.50 -4.93 -15.38
N LYS A 44 28.38 -5.78 -16.40
CA LYS A 44 27.77 -5.45 -17.70
C LYS A 44 26.31 -5.90 -17.83
N SER A 45 25.61 -6.13 -16.72
CA SER A 45 24.21 -6.56 -16.75
C SER A 45 23.30 -5.50 -17.35
N LYS A 46 22.49 -5.87 -18.34
CA LYS A 46 21.47 -4.99 -18.91
C LYS A 46 20.24 -4.84 -17.99
N LEU A 47 20.09 -5.73 -17.02
CA LEU A 47 18.98 -5.70 -16.04
C LEU A 47 19.28 -4.81 -14.82
N GLY A 48 20.51 -4.75 -14.34
CA GLY A 48 21.04 -3.95 -13.25
C GLY A 48 20.03 -3.06 -12.52
N ALA A 49 20.17 -1.74 -12.68
CA ALA A 49 19.32 -0.74 -12.02
C ALA A 49 17.82 -0.83 -12.36
N ARG A 50 17.44 -1.51 -13.46
CA ARG A 50 16.03 -1.73 -13.82
C ARG A 50 15.32 -2.65 -12.83
N MET A 51 16.08 -3.55 -12.20
CA MET A 51 15.55 -4.51 -11.20
C MET A 51 15.73 -4.04 -9.77
N ASP A 52 16.05 -2.76 -9.55
CA ASP A 52 16.06 -2.18 -8.22
C ASP A 52 14.65 -2.08 -7.64
N LEU A 53 14.58 -1.96 -6.32
CA LEU A 53 13.34 -1.83 -5.58
C LEU A 53 12.54 -0.61 -6.08
N LEU A 54 11.23 -0.74 -6.15
CA LEU A 54 10.29 0.34 -6.54
C LEU A 54 10.52 0.89 -7.96
N VAL A 55 11.08 0.12 -8.88
CA VAL A 55 11.16 0.52 -10.29
C VAL A 55 10.01 -0.10 -11.07
N ALA A 56 9.26 0.74 -11.80
CA ALA A 56 8.25 0.30 -12.75
C ALA A 56 8.89 0.06 -14.13
N ASN A 57 8.64 -1.09 -14.70
CA ASN A 57 9.21 -1.51 -15.99
C ASN A 57 8.15 -2.15 -16.88
N THR A 58 8.32 -2.01 -18.21
CA THR A 58 7.79 -2.96 -19.18
C THR A 58 8.77 -4.13 -19.26
N LEU A 59 8.30 -5.33 -18.97
CA LEU A 59 9.10 -6.54 -18.89
C LEU A 59 8.74 -7.53 -20.00
N GLN A 60 9.76 -8.17 -20.59
CA GLN A 60 9.59 -9.38 -21.36
C GLN A 60 10.01 -10.56 -20.51
N LEU A 61 9.09 -11.50 -20.29
CA LEU A 61 9.29 -12.67 -19.46
C LEU A 61 9.09 -13.95 -20.26
N LEU A 62 9.85 -14.97 -19.89
CA LEU A 62 9.67 -16.34 -20.34
C LEU A 62 8.97 -17.11 -19.23
N LYS A 63 7.79 -17.65 -19.51
CA LYS A 63 6.99 -18.44 -18.58
C LYS A 63 7.75 -19.68 -18.09
N GLY A 64 7.92 -19.79 -16.79
CA GLY A 64 8.53 -20.93 -16.10
C GLY A 64 7.48 -21.80 -15.42
N ARG A 65 7.90 -22.93 -14.83
CA ARG A 65 7.01 -23.80 -14.06
C ARG A 65 6.65 -23.22 -12.68
N SER A 66 7.61 -22.65 -11.98
CA SER A 66 7.44 -22.05 -10.64
C SER A 66 7.79 -20.56 -10.60
N MET A 67 8.74 -20.14 -11.41
CA MET A 67 9.17 -18.74 -11.54
C MET A 67 9.49 -18.46 -12.99
N ASP A 68 9.16 -17.26 -13.43
CA ASP A 68 9.45 -16.80 -14.79
C ASP A 68 10.92 -16.36 -14.93
N THR A 69 11.42 -16.25 -16.13
CA THR A 69 12.76 -15.67 -16.38
C THR A 69 12.61 -14.30 -17.01
N ILE A 70 13.22 -13.28 -16.42
CA ILE A 70 13.23 -11.92 -16.95
C ILE A 70 14.25 -11.87 -18.09
N ILE A 71 13.76 -11.65 -19.33
CA ILE A 71 14.58 -11.59 -20.54
C ILE A 71 15.04 -10.15 -20.79
N GLN A 72 14.08 -9.20 -20.71
CA GLN A 72 14.32 -7.80 -20.99
C GLN A 72 13.47 -6.94 -20.07
N ALA A 73 14.00 -5.76 -19.73
CA ALA A 73 13.30 -4.73 -18.97
C ALA A 73 13.52 -3.37 -19.63
N GLN A 74 12.46 -2.60 -19.78
CA GLN A 74 12.48 -1.19 -20.14
C GLN A 74 11.84 -0.38 -19.04
N THR A 75 12.56 0.55 -18.45
CA THR A 75 12.04 1.33 -17.34
C THR A 75 10.97 2.32 -17.78
N VAL A 76 9.84 2.29 -17.10
CA VAL A 76 8.72 3.24 -17.23
C VAL A 76 8.91 4.38 -16.22
N ASN A 77 9.16 4.05 -14.94
CA ASN A 77 9.40 5.04 -13.92
C ASN A 77 10.37 4.51 -12.86
N HIS A 78 11.33 5.33 -12.48
CA HIS A 78 12.29 4.99 -11.41
C HIS A 78 11.84 5.41 -10.02
N PHE A 79 10.80 6.26 -9.90
CA PHE A 79 10.40 6.93 -8.65
C PHE A 79 11.63 7.46 -7.87
N ARG A 80 12.55 8.10 -8.57
CA ARG A 80 13.92 8.42 -8.11
C ARG A 80 13.94 9.12 -6.76
N LYS A 81 13.06 10.10 -6.57
CA LYS A 81 12.97 10.89 -5.34
C LYS A 81 12.63 10.07 -4.10
N THR A 82 12.05 8.87 -4.26
CA THR A 82 11.79 7.94 -3.15
C THR A 82 13.07 7.48 -2.47
N ARG A 83 14.18 7.32 -3.21
CA ARG A 83 15.46 6.86 -2.65
C ARG A 83 16.29 7.98 -2.03
N GLU A 84 15.91 9.22 -2.26
CA GLU A 84 16.60 10.42 -1.76
C GLU A 84 16.08 10.85 -0.38
N ASP A 85 15.00 10.23 0.10
CA ASP A 85 14.29 10.58 1.34
C ASP A 85 13.86 9.30 2.09
N MET A 86 14.20 9.22 3.37
CA MET A 86 13.96 8.03 4.18
C MET A 86 12.47 7.81 4.46
N ASP A 87 11.69 8.86 4.72
CA ASP A 87 10.26 8.77 4.97
C ASP A 87 9.54 8.25 3.71
N LYS A 88 9.91 8.76 2.52
CA LYS A 88 9.41 8.27 1.24
C LYS A 88 9.72 6.80 1.02
N LEU A 89 10.98 6.41 1.28
CA LEU A 89 11.40 5.02 1.10
C LEU A 89 10.63 4.06 2.01
N MET A 90 10.42 4.45 3.27
CA MET A 90 9.71 3.62 4.25
C MET A 90 8.21 3.49 3.91
N LEU A 91 7.53 4.60 3.61
CA LEU A 91 6.12 4.56 3.22
C LEU A 91 5.90 3.78 1.91
N SER A 92 6.81 3.95 0.93
CA SER A 92 6.75 3.17 -0.32
C SER A 92 7.02 1.68 -0.09
N SER A 93 7.92 1.34 0.84
CA SER A 93 8.16 -0.05 1.25
C SER A 93 6.94 -0.64 1.97
N TYR A 94 6.30 0.15 2.83
CA TYR A 94 5.05 -0.23 3.49
C TYR A 94 3.95 -0.58 2.48
N ILE A 95 3.70 0.29 1.51
CA ILE A 95 2.73 0.07 0.44
C ILE A 95 3.04 -1.23 -0.32
N SER A 96 4.32 -1.46 -0.65
CA SER A 96 4.76 -2.70 -1.30
C SER A 96 4.50 -3.95 -0.45
N GLU A 97 4.70 -3.87 0.86
CA GLU A 97 4.40 -4.97 1.79
C GLU A 97 2.90 -5.24 1.88
N VAL A 98 2.05 -4.21 1.89
CA VAL A 98 0.59 -4.36 1.86
C VAL A 98 0.16 -5.08 0.58
N VAL A 99 0.66 -4.66 -0.59
CA VAL A 99 0.37 -5.33 -1.87
C VAL A 99 0.82 -6.80 -1.85
N MET A 100 2.01 -7.10 -1.34
CA MET A 100 2.48 -8.49 -1.23
C MET A 100 1.64 -9.33 -0.27
N ASN A 101 1.10 -8.73 0.79
CA ASN A 101 0.31 -9.44 1.78
C ASN A 101 -1.10 -9.80 1.28
N PHE A 102 -1.71 -8.93 0.47
CA PHE A 102 -3.00 -9.17 -0.18
C PHE A 102 -2.86 -9.87 -1.54
N GLY A 103 -1.70 -9.79 -2.19
CA GLY A 103 -1.54 -10.11 -3.61
C GLY A 103 -1.67 -11.60 -3.99
N GLU A 104 -1.63 -12.51 -3.03
CA GLU A 104 -1.93 -13.92 -3.29
C GLU A 104 -3.45 -14.09 -3.41
N GLY A 105 -3.96 -14.38 -4.62
CA GLY A 105 -5.39 -14.56 -4.91
C GLY A 105 -6.12 -13.29 -5.42
N SER A 106 -5.39 -12.21 -5.73
CA SER A 106 -5.98 -10.96 -6.24
C SER A 106 -5.86 -10.79 -7.78
N GLU A 107 -5.71 -11.88 -8.51
CA GLU A 107 -5.45 -11.85 -9.96
C GLU A 107 -6.59 -11.17 -10.76
N SER A 108 -7.84 -11.28 -10.30
CA SER A 108 -9.00 -10.63 -10.94
C SER A 108 -8.99 -9.10 -10.84
N ALA A 109 -8.29 -8.53 -9.88
CA ALA A 109 -8.16 -7.09 -9.66
C ALA A 109 -6.73 -6.57 -9.95
N SER A 110 -5.93 -7.33 -10.71
CA SER A 110 -4.50 -7.05 -10.88
C SER A 110 -4.23 -5.68 -11.51
N GLU A 111 -5.00 -5.29 -12.51
CA GLU A 111 -4.85 -3.99 -13.17
C GLU A 111 -5.18 -2.83 -12.22
N GLU A 112 -6.29 -2.95 -11.47
CA GLU A 112 -6.72 -1.93 -10.53
C GLU A 112 -5.71 -1.72 -9.39
N ILE A 113 -5.17 -2.81 -8.85
CA ILE A 113 -4.13 -2.77 -7.81
C ILE A 113 -2.81 -2.21 -8.37
N TYR A 114 -2.45 -2.57 -9.61
CA TYR A 114 -1.25 -2.01 -10.27
C TYR A 114 -1.35 -0.49 -10.40
N GLU A 115 -2.47 0.02 -10.91
CA GLU A 115 -2.71 1.44 -11.08
C GLU A 115 -2.74 2.17 -9.72
N LEU A 116 -3.38 1.58 -8.71
CA LEU A 116 -3.40 2.09 -7.35
C LEU A 116 -1.99 2.21 -6.78
N LEU A 117 -1.19 1.15 -6.90
CA LEU A 117 0.21 1.11 -6.45
C LEU A 117 1.05 2.17 -7.17
N TYR A 118 0.94 2.25 -8.49
CA TYR A 118 1.69 3.21 -9.30
C TYR A 118 1.38 4.66 -8.89
N LYS A 119 0.10 5.02 -8.76
CA LYS A 119 -0.36 6.35 -8.34
C LYS A 119 0.14 6.70 -6.95
N ALA A 120 0.02 5.77 -5.99
CA ALA A 120 0.46 5.99 -4.62
C ALA A 120 1.98 6.23 -4.54
N LEU A 121 2.78 5.38 -5.20
CA LEU A 121 4.24 5.54 -5.26
C LEU A 121 4.64 6.87 -5.92
N ASN A 122 3.96 7.24 -7.01
CA ASN A 122 4.22 8.51 -7.69
C ASN A 122 3.87 9.72 -6.82
N ARG A 123 2.74 9.68 -6.09
CA ARG A 123 2.35 10.73 -5.16
C ARG A 123 3.34 10.88 -4.03
N ILE A 124 3.74 9.79 -3.36
CA ILE A 124 4.76 9.80 -2.30
C ILE A 124 6.09 10.35 -2.82
N ALA A 125 6.56 9.89 -3.98
CA ALA A 125 7.82 10.36 -4.56
C ALA A 125 7.83 11.88 -4.78
N ASN A 126 6.71 12.47 -5.18
CA ASN A 126 6.58 13.89 -5.50
C ASN A 126 6.09 14.77 -4.34
N SER A 127 5.68 14.19 -3.21
CA SER A 127 5.32 14.94 -2.01
C SER A 127 6.54 15.67 -1.43
N VAL A 128 6.30 16.82 -0.80
CA VAL A 128 7.32 17.63 -0.13
C VAL A 128 7.22 17.45 1.37
N GLU A 129 6.02 17.54 1.91
CA GLU A 129 5.75 17.42 3.34
C GLU A 129 5.45 15.98 3.74
N LYS A 130 5.83 15.59 4.96
CA LYS A 130 5.51 14.27 5.52
C LYS A 130 4.02 14.01 5.59
N LYS A 131 3.24 15.04 5.92
CA LYS A 131 1.77 15.00 5.89
C LYS A 131 1.23 14.49 4.56
N ASP A 132 1.73 15.01 3.42
CA ASP A 132 1.25 14.63 2.09
C ASP A 132 1.59 13.18 1.73
N MET A 133 2.75 12.70 2.21
CA MET A 133 3.15 11.30 2.07
C MET A 133 2.22 10.37 2.86
N LEU A 134 1.86 10.75 4.09
CA LEU A 134 0.91 10.01 4.91
C LEU A 134 -0.50 10.00 4.29
N ILE A 135 -0.97 11.13 3.75
CA ILE A 135 -2.24 11.21 3.03
C ILE A 135 -2.25 10.24 1.83
N ALA A 136 -1.17 10.20 1.06
CA ALA A 136 -1.07 9.25 -0.05
C ALA A 136 -1.11 7.79 0.43
N ALA A 137 -0.45 7.47 1.54
CA ALA A 137 -0.50 6.15 2.13
C ALA A 137 -1.89 5.78 2.67
N ILE A 138 -2.60 6.72 3.30
CA ILE A 138 -3.98 6.55 3.79
C ILE A 138 -4.95 6.31 2.63
N LYS A 139 -4.88 7.12 1.57
CA LYS A 139 -5.69 6.91 0.34
C LYS A 139 -5.42 5.53 -0.26
N PHE A 140 -4.15 5.10 -0.29
CA PHE A 140 -3.79 3.76 -0.74
C PHE A 140 -4.38 2.66 0.15
N GLN A 141 -4.26 2.77 1.49
CA GLN A 141 -4.81 1.79 2.43
C GLN A 141 -6.31 1.60 2.23
N LEU A 142 -7.06 2.71 2.21
CA LEU A 142 -8.52 2.70 2.06
C LEU A 142 -8.96 2.09 0.73
N LYS A 143 -8.32 2.49 -0.38
CA LYS A 143 -8.66 1.96 -1.72
C LYS A 143 -8.25 0.50 -1.87
N MET A 144 -7.12 0.09 -1.29
CA MET A 144 -6.70 -1.31 -1.28
C MET A 144 -7.68 -2.19 -0.50
N LEU A 145 -8.13 -1.72 0.68
CA LEU A 145 -9.16 -2.40 1.46
C LEU A 145 -10.48 -2.53 0.68
N LEU A 146 -10.90 -1.47 -0.01
CA LEU A 146 -12.11 -1.48 -0.84
C LEU A 146 -12.01 -2.51 -1.98
N ILE A 147 -10.90 -2.52 -2.73
CA ILE A 147 -10.66 -3.48 -3.82
C ILE A 147 -10.69 -4.92 -3.29
N MET A 148 -10.16 -5.13 -2.10
CA MET A 148 -10.11 -6.46 -1.47
C MET A 148 -11.41 -6.85 -0.76
N GLY A 149 -12.47 -6.02 -0.82
CA GLY A 149 -13.78 -6.29 -0.22
C GLY A 149 -13.86 -6.02 1.29
N PHE A 150 -12.87 -5.36 1.87
CA PHE A 150 -12.84 -4.97 3.28
C PHE A 150 -13.18 -3.49 3.45
N CYS A 151 -14.41 -3.11 3.06
CA CYS A 151 -14.85 -1.72 3.17
C CYS A 151 -14.91 -1.27 4.62
N VAL A 152 -14.39 -0.07 4.90
CA VAL A 152 -14.47 0.53 6.23
C VAL A 152 -15.80 1.24 6.37
N GLU A 153 -16.63 0.85 7.35
CA GLU A 153 -17.91 1.51 7.64
C GLU A 153 -17.66 2.75 8.54
N LEU A 154 -17.96 3.93 8.02
CA LEU A 154 -17.72 5.21 8.70
C LEU A 154 -18.98 6.08 8.87
N ASP A 155 -20.15 5.59 8.44
CA ASP A 155 -21.42 6.33 8.50
C ASP A 155 -22.34 5.82 9.60
N SER A 156 -22.46 4.48 9.69
CA SER A 156 -23.42 3.82 10.56
C SER A 156 -22.74 2.93 11.60
N CYS A 157 -23.33 2.83 12.76
CA CYS A 157 -22.88 1.89 13.79
C CYS A 157 -23.00 0.44 13.30
N LEU A 158 -21.92 -0.33 13.39
CA LEU A 158 -21.92 -1.73 12.97
C LEU A 158 -22.88 -2.64 13.75
N CYS A 159 -23.32 -2.20 14.96
CA CYS A 159 -24.22 -2.98 15.81
C CYS A 159 -25.68 -2.63 15.62
N CYS A 160 -26.08 -1.38 15.90
CA CYS A 160 -27.48 -0.96 15.79
C CYS A 160 -27.88 -0.52 14.38
N ARG A 161 -26.92 -0.32 13.47
CA ARG A 161 -27.12 0.17 12.09
C ARG A 161 -27.66 1.61 12.00
N GLU A 162 -27.73 2.32 13.11
CA GLU A 162 -28.11 3.72 13.10
C GLU A 162 -26.92 4.61 12.72
N GLN A 163 -27.24 5.74 12.12
CA GLN A 163 -26.22 6.74 11.78
C GLN A 163 -25.57 7.30 13.04
N VAL A 164 -24.25 7.34 13.08
CA VAL A 164 -23.50 7.87 14.23
C VAL A 164 -23.30 9.37 14.05
N LEU A 165 -24.08 10.17 14.78
CA LEU A 165 -24.01 11.64 14.78
C LEU A 165 -23.21 12.22 15.94
N ASP A 166 -22.89 11.39 16.94
CA ASP A 166 -22.15 11.80 18.13
C ASP A 166 -20.73 12.23 17.82
N GLU A 167 -20.19 13.16 18.62
CA GLU A 167 -18.78 13.57 18.52
C GLU A 167 -17.79 12.46 18.92
N GLU A 168 -18.26 11.51 19.74
CA GLU A 168 -17.48 10.39 20.23
C GLU A 168 -18.01 9.07 19.70
N MET A 169 -17.17 8.33 19.05
CA MET A 169 -17.42 6.98 18.58
C MET A 169 -16.19 6.10 18.81
N TYR A 170 -16.34 4.83 18.54
CA TYR A 170 -15.27 3.84 18.69
C TYR A 170 -15.04 3.13 17.38
N PHE A 171 -13.79 2.79 17.07
CA PHE A 171 -13.44 2.04 15.86
C PHE A 171 -13.06 0.61 16.23
N SER A 172 -13.75 -0.35 15.63
CA SER A 172 -13.46 -1.77 15.78
C SER A 172 -12.71 -2.31 14.55
N SER A 173 -11.41 -2.56 14.68
CA SER A 173 -10.61 -3.18 13.61
C SER A 173 -11.06 -4.62 13.31
N SER A 174 -11.66 -5.33 14.25
CA SER A 174 -12.17 -6.69 14.01
C SER A 174 -13.48 -6.72 13.25
N MET A 175 -14.32 -5.68 13.42
CA MET A 175 -15.62 -5.55 12.74
C MET A 175 -15.54 -4.69 11.48
N GLY A 176 -14.53 -3.84 11.35
CA GLY A 176 -14.27 -3.03 10.16
C GLY A 176 -15.01 -1.70 10.10
N GLY A 177 -15.25 -1.04 11.25
CA GLY A 177 -15.91 0.27 11.23
C GLY A 177 -16.26 0.81 12.60
N ILE A 178 -17.13 1.82 12.57
CA ILE A 178 -17.51 2.59 13.76
C ILE A 178 -18.63 1.93 14.59
N ILE A 179 -18.57 2.19 15.88
CA ILE A 179 -19.54 1.76 16.88
C ILE A 179 -19.95 2.98 17.71
N CYS A 180 -21.23 3.22 17.90
CA CYS A 180 -21.73 4.30 18.74
C CYS A 180 -21.41 4.05 20.23
N LYS A 181 -21.49 5.09 21.03
CA LYS A 181 -21.18 5.04 22.46
C LYS A 181 -22.03 4.00 23.20
N GLU A 182 -23.33 3.98 22.93
CA GLU A 182 -24.30 3.08 23.60
C GLU A 182 -23.98 1.60 23.31
N CYS A 183 -23.77 1.24 22.05
CA CYS A 183 -23.38 -0.13 21.70
C CYS A 183 -22.02 -0.51 22.27
N ASN A 184 -21.11 0.45 22.41
CA ASN A 184 -19.79 0.19 22.96
C ASN A 184 -19.79 -0.11 24.47
N GLU A 185 -20.78 0.30 25.22
CA GLU A 185 -20.92 -0.07 26.64
C GLU A 185 -20.95 -1.59 26.85
N HIS A 186 -21.46 -2.33 25.86
CA HIS A 186 -21.53 -3.79 25.86
C HIS A 186 -20.33 -4.48 25.20
N LEU A 187 -19.62 -3.81 24.29
CA LEU A 187 -18.54 -4.38 23.49
C LEU A 187 -17.15 -4.08 24.05
N GLY A 188 -16.98 -2.95 24.72
CA GLY A 188 -15.71 -2.57 25.33
C GLY A 188 -14.59 -2.29 24.33
N VAL A 189 -14.90 -1.79 23.13
CA VAL A 189 -13.90 -1.38 22.13
C VAL A 189 -13.13 -0.19 22.69
N LYS A 190 -11.81 -0.27 22.67
CA LYS A 190 -10.93 0.73 23.32
C LYS A 190 -10.54 1.89 22.44
N LEU A 191 -10.54 1.70 21.12
CA LEU A 191 -10.08 2.71 20.18
C LEU A 191 -11.16 3.76 19.96
N LYS A 192 -11.02 4.87 20.69
CA LYS A 192 -11.91 6.03 20.56
C LYS A 192 -11.54 6.82 19.31
N MET A 193 -12.55 7.25 18.57
CA MET A 193 -12.42 8.07 17.37
C MET A 193 -13.32 9.31 17.49
N HIS A 194 -12.84 10.44 16.97
CA HIS A 194 -13.56 11.70 16.91
C HIS A 194 -14.00 12.03 15.49
N ASN A 195 -15.00 12.88 15.33
CA ASN A 195 -15.55 13.30 14.04
C ASN A 195 -14.49 13.74 13.03
N ASN A 196 -13.48 14.50 13.47
CA ASN A 196 -12.43 14.99 12.58
C ASN A 196 -11.63 13.84 11.92
N ILE A 197 -11.45 12.71 12.61
CA ILE A 197 -10.81 11.51 12.06
C ILE A 197 -11.75 10.82 11.06
N ARG A 198 -13.02 10.65 11.42
CA ARG A 198 -14.05 10.05 10.56
C ARG A 198 -14.19 10.84 9.26
N ASP A 199 -14.44 12.16 9.37
CA ASP A 199 -14.69 13.03 8.22
C ASP A 199 -13.46 13.08 7.29
N PHE A 200 -12.26 13.06 7.87
CA PHE A 200 -11.02 12.96 7.09
C PHE A 200 -10.94 11.62 6.35
N LEU A 201 -11.20 10.49 6.99
CA LEU A 201 -11.18 9.17 6.34
C LEU A 201 -12.24 9.06 5.24
N GLN A 202 -13.45 9.57 5.47
CA GLN A 202 -14.50 9.64 4.44
C GLN A 202 -14.06 10.45 3.22
N ALA A 203 -13.43 11.61 3.44
CA ALA A 203 -12.87 12.42 2.35
C ALA A 203 -11.77 11.67 1.59
N MET A 204 -10.89 10.94 2.30
CA MET A 204 -9.82 10.15 1.65
C MET A 204 -10.36 8.99 0.81
N LEU A 205 -11.49 8.42 1.17
CA LEU A 205 -12.19 7.41 0.34
C LEU A 205 -12.76 8.02 -0.94
N GLN A 206 -13.31 9.23 -0.84
CA GLN A 206 -14.03 9.89 -1.94
C GLN A 206 -13.09 10.42 -3.02
N PHE A 207 -11.93 10.97 -2.64
CA PHE A 207 -11.04 11.68 -3.56
C PHE A 207 -9.85 10.84 -4.02
N ASP A 208 -9.48 10.97 -5.31
CA ASP A 208 -8.30 10.32 -5.88
C ASP A 208 -6.99 11.05 -5.50
N PHE A 209 -5.85 10.46 -5.87
CA PHE A 209 -4.50 10.97 -5.55
C PHE A 209 -4.20 12.34 -6.15
N ASP A 210 -4.78 12.63 -7.31
CA ASP A 210 -4.55 13.87 -8.04
C ASP A 210 -5.40 15.04 -7.53
N PHE A 211 -6.36 14.77 -6.61
CA PHE A 211 -7.22 15.77 -6.04
C PHE A 211 -6.81 16.08 -4.59
N GLU A 212 -6.55 17.37 -4.32
CA GLU A 212 -6.30 17.88 -2.98
C GLU A 212 -7.59 18.50 -2.44
N SER A 213 -8.20 17.83 -1.47
CA SER A 213 -9.42 18.30 -0.81
C SER A 213 -9.12 19.36 0.24
N GLU A 214 -10.16 20.06 0.71
CA GLU A 214 -10.02 20.95 1.87
C GLU A 214 -9.58 20.19 3.13
N TYR A 215 -9.96 18.92 3.25
CA TYR A 215 -9.53 18.05 4.35
C TYR A 215 -8.03 17.77 4.31
N ASP A 216 -7.44 17.58 3.12
CA ASP A 216 -6.00 17.42 2.94
C ASP A 216 -5.25 18.65 3.45
N LYS A 217 -5.77 19.87 3.15
CA LYS A 217 -5.17 21.13 3.59
C LYS A 217 -5.27 21.37 5.09
N LYS A 218 -6.41 21.02 5.70
CA LYS A 218 -6.69 21.23 7.12
C LYS A 218 -6.08 20.14 8.02
N ALA A 219 -5.76 18.97 7.46
CA ALA A 219 -5.18 17.87 8.23
C ALA A 219 -3.83 18.24 8.81
N THR A 220 -3.60 17.83 10.06
CA THR A 220 -2.30 17.89 10.69
C THR A 220 -1.55 16.56 10.53
N GLU A 221 -0.23 16.57 10.63
CA GLU A 221 0.56 15.34 10.59
C GLU A 221 0.10 14.34 11.65
N LYS A 222 -0.28 14.83 12.85
CA LYS A 222 -0.79 13.99 13.94
C LYS A 222 -2.09 13.28 13.56
N VAL A 223 -3.04 13.95 12.91
CA VAL A 223 -4.29 13.35 12.43
C VAL A 223 -3.98 12.29 11.38
N CYS A 224 -3.12 12.60 10.43
CA CYS A 224 -2.70 11.64 9.40
C CYS A 224 -2.02 10.41 10.02
N GLN A 225 -1.16 10.59 11.03
CA GLN A 225 -0.52 9.46 11.71
C GLN A 225 -1.53 8.57 12.42
N VAL A 226 -2.50 9.13 13.13
CA VAL A 226 -3.58 8.37 13.78
C VAL A 226 -4.39 7.57 12.75
N CYS A 227 -4.77 8.18 11.63
CA CYS A 227 -5.50 7.50 10.56
C CYS A 227 -4.69 6.36 9.93
N PHE A 228 -3.40 6.62 9.64
CA PHE A 228 -2.50 5.62 9.11
C PHE A 228 -2.36 4.40 10.04
N ASP A 229 -2.15 4.62 11.34
CA ASP A 229 -2.01 3.55 12.33
C ASP A 229 -3.30 2.75 12.52
N LEU A 230 -4.45 3.42 12.50
CA LEU A 230 -5.77 2.79 12.56
C LEU A 230 -5.99 1.83 11.39
N LEU A 231 -5.70 2.28 10.18
CA LEU A 231 -5.85 1.48 8.97
C LEU A 231 -4.81 0.37 8.88
N ASP A 232 -3.59 0.58 9.37
CA ASP A 232 -2.58 -0.47 9.45
C ASP A 232 -3.00 -1.61 10.37
N GLU A 233 -3.55 -1.31 11.54
CA GLU A 233 -4.08 -2.34 12.46
C GLU A 233 -5.28 -3.07 11.83
N TYR A 234 -6.14 -2.36 11.08
CA TYR A 234 -7.22 -2.99 10.32
C TYR A 234 -6.70 -3.93 9.23
N ILE A 235 -5.74 -3.51 8.41
CA ILE A 235 -5.09 -4.35 7.40
C ILE A 235 -4.44 -5.59 8.03
N LYS A 236 -3.74 -5.41 9.14
CA LYS A 236 -3.11 -6.50 9.87
C LYS A 236 -4.13 -7.53 10.36
N THR A 237 -5.30 -7.09 10.84
CA THR A 237 -6.38 -7.98 11.28
C THR A 237 -6.87 -8.88 10.15
N HIS A 238 -6.98 -8.37 8.92
CA HIS A 238 -7.47 -9.13 7.77
C HIS A 238 -6.40 -9.96 7.06
N THR A 239 -5.15 -9.52 7.06
CA THR A 239 -4.05 -10.25 6.42
C THR A 239 -3.38 -11.27 7.33
N ASN A 240 -3.58 -11.19 8.65
CA ASN A 240 -2.81 -11.91 9.68
C ASN A 240 -1.29 -11.73 9.53
N LYS A 241 -0.86 -10.67 8.86
CA LYS A 241 0.56 -10.36 8.60
C LYS A 241 0.86 -8.93 9.04
N ARG A 242 1.98 -8.75 9.73
CA ARG A 242 2.51 -7.42 10.07
C ARG A 242 3.43 -6.93 8.95
N GLN A 243 3.27 -5.66 8.58
CA GLN A 243 4.21 -4.95 7.72
C GLN A 243 5.46 -4.62 8.55
N LYS A 244 6.62 -5.08 8.08
CA LYS A 244 7.89 -4.88 8.80
C LYS A 244 8.32 -3.42 8.80
N SER A 245 8.00 -2.70 7.73
CA SER A 245 8.27 -1.27 7.57
C SER A 245 7.56 -0.39 8.60
N VAL A 246 6.40 -0.81 9.14
CA VAL A 246 5.66 -0.04 10.17
C VAL A 246 6.50 0.21 11.42
N LYS A 247 7.29 -0.79 11.83
CA LYS A 247 8.18 -0.61 12.99
C LYS A 247 9.17 0.54 12.76
N LEU A 248 9.77 0.61 11.58
CA LEU A 248 10.71 1.68 11.21
C LEU A 248 10.01 3.05 11.11
N ILE A 249 8.78 3.08 10.55
CA ILE A 249 7.98 4.30 10.46
C ILE A 249 7.69 4.86 11.86
N LYS A 250 7.32 4.01 12.83
CA LYS A 250 7.06 4.40 14.22
C LYS A 250 8.32 4.86 14.95
N GLU A 251 9.43 4.14 14.83
CA GLU A 251 10.71 4.51 15.44
C GLU A 251 11.18 5.91 14.97
N MET A 252 10.94 6.30 13.71
CA MET A 252 11.27 7.63 13.21
C MET A 252 10.26 8.71 13.59
N ALA A 253 9.01 8.33 13.84
CA ALA A 253 8.00 9.26 14.35
C ALA A 253 8.18 9.58 15.85
N GLY A 254 9.13 8.91 16.53
CA GLY A 254 9.39 9.13 17.97
C GLY A 254 8.32 8.55 18.89
N VAL A 255 7.57 7.54 18.40
CA VAL A 255 6.52 6.83 19.14
C VAL A 255 6.95 5.40 19.45
#